data_dc617292c81cfbf59cf0da3bd5fbbb59
#
_entry.id   dc617292c81cfbf59cf0da3bd5fbbb59
#
_cell.length_a   1.000
_cell.length_b   1.000
_cell.length_c   1.000
_cell.angle_alpha   90.00
_cell.angle_beta   90.00
_cell.angle_gamma   90.00
#
_symmetry.space_group_name_H-M   'P 1'
#
loop_
_entity.id
_entity.type
_entity.pdbx_description
1 polymer ?
#
loop_
_entity_poly.entity_id
_entity_poly.type
_entity_poly.pdbx_seq_one_letter_code
_entity_poly.pdbx_strand_id
1 'polypeptide(L)'
;TPKPAPSTPGGLKPHLPHLFGSRVLIVAAHPDDEVLGCGGTIRLLVEEGVEIFVLYLSDGVTSRGSHGDKRDSQDIESRLSDAKLALRELGVRNFKALGLRDNQLDTYPVLELAKLVEFEVSEFAPSFVFTHSRSDLNVDHRLANQVVLTACRPQPGSPVIGVACFEVLSSTGWQFDAMNRFSPNLFVDIAQSLESKISAFRYFKDEIREFPHSRSVDALESLAKLRGAELGVFAAEAFELLYLKA
;
A
#
# COMPACT_ATOMS: atom_id res chain seq x y z
N THR A 1 -12.44 -14.39 -26.28
CA THR A 1 -12.98 -13.20 -25.60
C THR A 1 -13.27 -13.58 -24.17
N PRO A 2 -12.65 -12.94 -23.15
CA PRO A 2 -12.99 -13.18 -21.77
C PRO A 2 -14.46 -12.81 -21.52
N LYS A 3 -15.18 -13.65 -20.79
CA LYS A 3 -16.54 -13.34 -20.34
C LYS A 3 -16.51 -12.07 -19.48
N PRO A 4 -17.42 -11.12 -19.65
CA PRO A 4 -17.55 -10.00 -18.72
C PRO A 4 -17.81 -10.55 -17.31
N ALA A 5 -17.19 -9.89 -16.32
CA ALA A 5 -17.39 -10.23 -14.91
C ALA A 5 -18.90 -10.19 -14.58
N PRO A 6 -19.43 -11.16 -13.83
CA PRO A 6 -20.83 -11.17 -13.44
C PRO A 6 -21.10 -9.92 -12.59
N SER A 7 -22.10 -9.14 -13.00
CA SER A 7 -22.60 -8.02 -12.21
C SER A 7 -23.17 -8.56 -10.88
N THR A 8 -22.65 -8.07 -9.77
CA THR A 8 -23.19 -8.36 -8.45
C THR A 8 -24.65 -7.91 -8.37
N PRO A 9 -25.61 -8.75 -7.90
CA PRO A 9 -26.99 -8.32 -7.73
C PRO A 9 -27.07 -7.16 -6.74
N GLY A 10 -27.77 -6.10 -7.08
CA GLY A 10 -27.99 -4.82 -6.42
C GLY A 10 -27.98 -4.71 -4.89
N GLY A 11 -26.86 -5.02 -4.24
CA GLY A 11 -26.58 -4.63 -2.88
C GLY A 11 -26.12 -3.17 -2.89
N LEU A 12 -26.52 -2.40 -1.88
CA LEU A 12 -25.99 -1.06 -1.63
C LEU A 12 -24.45 -1.19 -1.58
N LYS A 13 -23.76 -0.64 -2.61
CA LYS A 13 -22.31 -0.53 -2.56
C LYS A 13 -21.96 0.36 -1.37
N PRO A 14 -21.15 -0.10 -0.40
CA PRO A 14 -20.70 0.80 0.65
C PRO A 14 -20.01 1.97 -0.02
N HIS A 15 -20.41 3.19 0.32
CA HIS A 15 -19.76 4.40 -0.15
C HIS A 15 -18.44 4.54 0.61
N LEU A 16 -17.31 4.26 -0.04
CA LEU A 16 -15.99 4.18 0.59
C LEU A 16 -15.60 5.47 1.35
N PRO A 17 -15.97 6.69 0.88
CA PRO A 17 -15.76 7.91 1.66
C PRO A 17 -16.44 7.93 3.03
N HIS A 18 -17.53 7.19 3.24
CA HIS A 18 -18.14 7.07 4.58
C HIS A 18 -17.26 6.28 5.54
N LEU A 19 -16.45 5.34 5.03
CA LEU A 19 -15.54 4.55 5.86
C LEU A 19 -14.18 5.22 6.02
N PHE A 20 -13.62 5.76 4.94
CA PHE A 20 -12.24 6.26 4.91
C PHE A 20 -12.14 7.80 4.97
N GLY A 21 -13.26 8.52 4.83
CA GLY A 21 -13.29 9.98 4.76
C GLY A 21 -12.87 10.49 3.38
N SER A 22 -12.60 11.79 3.29
CA SER A 22 -12.31 12.50 2.03
C SER A 22 -10.82 12.58 1.67
N ARG A 23 -9.93 12.27 2.61
CA ARG A 23 -8.46 12.38 2.44
C ARG A 23 -7.79 11.15 3.02
N VAL A 24 -7.06 10.42 2.21
CA VAL A 24 -6.41 9.16 2.59
C VAL A 24 -4.91 9.26 2.34
N LEU A 25 -4.12 8.95 3.36
CA LEU A 25 -2.67 8.84 3.28
C LEU A 25 -2.27 7.37 3.15
N ILE A 26 -1.42 7.07 2.18
CA ILE A 26 -0.77 5.76 2.06
C ILE A 26 0.69 5.94 2.45
N VAL A 27 1.16 5.26 3.49
CA VAL A 27 2.57 5.24 3.87
C VAL A 27 3.15 3.88 3.49
N ALA A 28 3.95 3.88 2.45
CA ALA A 28 4.64 2.71 1.92
C ALA A 28 6.14 2.77 2.23
N ALA A 29 6.76 1.63 2.49
CA ALA A 29 8.20 1.57 2.68
C ALA A 29 8.93 1.87 1.37
N HIS A 30 8.51 1.23 0.28
CA HIS A 30 9.15 1.33 -1.04
C HIS A 30 8.14 1.71 -2.13
N PRO A 31 8.59 2.36 -3.22
CA PRO A 31 7.76 2.56 -4.40
C PRO A 31 7.43 1.22 -5.08
N ASP A 32 6.22 0.77 -5.05
CA ASP A 32 5.47 -0.38 -5.55
C ASP A 32 4.57 -1.02 -4.48
N ASP A 33 4.89 -0.87 -3.22
CA ASP A 33 4.16 -1.51 -2.11
C ASP A 33 2.69 -1.05 -2.04
N GLU A 34 2.43 0.23 -2.35
CA GLU A 34 1.06 0.79 -2.39
C GLU A 34 0.22 0.14 -3.49
N VAL A 35 0.83 -0.17 -4.63
CA VAL A 35 0.15 -0.86 -5.73
C VAL A 35 -0.09 -2.31 -5.35
N LEU A 36 0.93 -2.98 -4.81
CA LEU A 36 0.84 -4.38 -4.38
C LEU A 36 -0.20 -4.56 -3.26
N GLY A 37 -0.19 -3.67 -2.27
CA GLY A 37 -1.02 -3.77 -1.06
C GLY A 37 -2.44 -3.26 -1.24
N CYS A 38 -2.63 -2.10 -1.87
CA CYS A 38 -3.93 -1.42 -1.92
C CYS A 38 -4.25 -0.69 -3.23
N GLY A 39 -3.61 -1.05 -4.36
CA GLY A 39 -3.79 -0.38 -5.65
C GLY A 39 -5.23 -0.38 -6.16
N GLY A 40 -5.97 -1.46 -5.98
CA GLY A 40 -7.38 -1.55 -6.34
C GLY A 40 -8.27 -0.63 -5.49
N THR A 41 -8.02 -0.60 -4.19
CA THR A 41 -8.70 0.30 -3.23
C THR A 41 -8.38 1.76 -3.55
N ILE A 42 -7.11 2.10 -3.81
CA ILE A 42 -6.70 3.45 -4.22
C ILE A 42 -7.52 3.91 -5.44
N ARG A 43 -7.60 3.07 -6.47
CA ARG A 43 -8.35 3.39 -7.69
C ARG A 43 -9.82 3.70 -7.41
N LEU A 44 -10.48 2.86 -6.62
CA LEU A 44 -11.89 3.07 -6.24
C LEU A 44 -12.09 4.35 -5.44
N LEU A 45 -11.21 4.62 -4.46
CA LEU A 45 -11.27 5.85 -3.66
C LEU A 45 -11.14 7.10 -4.53
N VAL A 46 -10.20 7.10 -5.48
CA VAL A 46 -10.05 8.22 -6.44
C VAL A 46 -11.30 8.40 -7.31
N GLU A 47 -11.92 7.32 -7.78
CA GLU A 47 -13.17 7.38 -8.56
C GLU A 47 -14.34 7.95 -7.75
N GLU A 48 -14.34 7.77 -6.43
CA GLU A 48 -15.31 8.35 -5.51
C GLU A 48 -14.93 9.76 -5.02
N GLY A 49 -13.87 10.36 -5.58
CA GLY A 49 -13.47 11.74 -5.30
C GLY A 49 -12.63 11.92 -4.02
N VAL A 50 -12.11 10.83 -3.44
CA VAL A 50 -11.21 10.88 -2.29
C VAL A 50 -9.84 11.40 -2.73
N GLU A 51 -9.28 12.36 -2.00
CA GLU A 51 -7.92 12.85 -2.21
C GLU A 51 -6.93 11.86 -1.62
N ILE A 52 -6.03 11.34 -2.47
CA ILE A 52 -4.99 10.37 -2.05
C ILE A 52 -3.62 11.05 -2.06
N PHE A 53 -2.87 10.85 -0.98
CA PHE A 53 -1.46 11.19 -0.90
C PHE A 53 -0.65 9.92 -0.58
N VAL A 54 0.42 9.67 -1.35
CA VAL A 54 1.32 8.54 -1.14
C VAL A 54 2.66 9.04 -0.62
N LEU A 55 3.10 8.50 0.51
CA LEU A 55 4.39 8.79 1.13
C LEU A 55 5.26 7.54 1.08
N TYR A 56 6.37 7.61 0.33
CA TYR A 56 7.42 6.58 0.35
C TYR A 56 8.48 6.94 1.36
N LEU A 57 8.83 6.00 2.24
CA LEU A 57 9.86 6.23 3.25
C LEU A 57 11.25 6.06 2.65
N SER A 58 11.49 5.00 1.89
CA SER A 58 12.80 4.71 1.28
C SER A 58 12.77 4.76 -0.25
N ASP A 59 13.96 4.68 -0.84
CA ASP A 59 14.15 4.72 -2.30
C ASP A 59 13.84 3.39 -3.01
N GLY A 60 13.83 2.26 -2.29
CA GLY A 60 13.50 0.92 -2.78
C GLY A 60 14.54 0.28 -3.71
N VAL A 61 15.76 0.81 -3.79
CA VAL A 61 16.80 0.30 -4.71
C VAL A 61 18.20 0.23 -4.12
N THR A 62 18.54 1.05 -3.13
CA THR A 62 19.93 1.16 -2.61
C THR A 62 20.43 -0.08 -1.87
N SER A 63 19.56 -1.04 -1.54
CA SER A 63 19.97 -2.33 -0.97
C SER A 63 20.62 -3.28 -1.98
N ARG A 64 20.47 -3.02 -3.29
CA ARG A 64 20.89 -3.94 -4.37
C ARG A 64 22.32 -3.70 -4.86
N GLY A 65 22.93 -2.57 -4.53
CA GLY A 65 24.25 -2.15 -5.00
C GLY A 65 25.31 -2.14 -3.91
N SER A 66 26.60 -2.02 -4.29
CA SER A 66 27.67 -1.65 -3.37
C SER A 66 27.60 -0.15 -3.07
N HIS A 67 27.76 0.22 -1.78
CA HIS A 67 27.65 1.59 -1.29
C HIS A 67 28.39 2.63 -2.16
N GLY A 68 27.63 3.65 -2.63
CA GLY A 68 28.18 4.85 -3.26
C GLY A 68 28.40 4.78 -4.78
N ASP A 69 27.77 3.83 -5.46
CA ASP A 69 27.85 3.75 -6.93
C ASP A 69 26.97 4.83 -7.60
N LYS A 70 27.48 5.43 -8.69
CA LYS A 70 26.68 6.37 -9.51
C LYS A 70 25.41 5.76 -10.11
N ARG A 71 25.34 4.43 -10.17
CA ARG A 71 24.14 3.68 -10.57
C ARG A 71 22.97 3.90 -9.63
N ASP A 72 23.23 4.07 -8.32
CA ASP A 72 22.17 4.26 -7.33
C ASP A 72 21.26 5.45 -7.65
N SER A 73 21.80 6.57 -8.15
CA SER A 73 20.97 7.75 -8.48
C SER A 73 20.10 7.55 -9.73
N GLN A 74 20.60 6.86 -10.74
CA GLN A 74 19.81 6.54 -11.95
C GLN A 74 18.72 5.54 -11.65
N ASP A 75 19.01 4.54 -10.83
CA ASP A 75 18.06 3.53 -10.40
C ASP A 75 16.95 4.14 -9.55
N ILE A 76 17.28 5.09 -8.64
CA ILE A 76 16.30 5.85 -7.85
C ILE A 76 15.40 6.70 -8.76
N GLU A 77 15.97 7.44 -9.71
CA GLU A 77 15.18 8.24 -10.66
C GLU A 77 14.26 7.37 -11.51
N SER A 78 14.74 6.22 -11.99
CA SER A 78 13.96 5.25 -12.74
C SER A 78 12.80 4.72 -11.89
N ARG A 79 13.08 4.29 -10.66
CA ARG A 79 12.07 3.78 -9.72
C ARG A 79 10.98 4.81 -9.42
N LEU A 80 11.36 6.05 -9.16
CA LEU A 80 10.40 7.14 -8.90
C LEU A 80 9.59 7.51 -10.16
N SER A 81 10.19 7.38 -11.36
CA SER A 81 9.48 7.54 -12.62
C SER A 81 8.42 6.46 -12.80
N ASP A 82 8.75 5.20 -12.53
CA ASP A 82 7.83 4.08 -12.58
C ASP A 82 6.67 4.25 -11.58
N ALA A 83 6.99 4.64 -10.34
CA ALA A 83 5.99 4.95 -9.32
C ALA A 83 5.04 6.06 -9.77
N LYS A 84 5.57 7.13 -10.37
CA LYS A 84 4.76 8.22 -10.91
C LYS A 84 3.80 7.78 -12.02
N LEU A 85 4.24 6.86 -12.88
CA LEU A 85 3.38 6.29 -13.94
C LEU A 85 2.32 5.37 -13.33
N ALA A 86 2.69 4.50 -12.39
CA ALA A 86 1.78 3.62 -11.68
C ALA A 86 0.70 4.41 -10.91
N LEU A 87 1.10 5.45 -10.18
CA LEU A 87 0.17 6.33 -9.46
C LEU A 87 -0.79 7.06 -10.41
N ARG A 88 -0.32 7.51 -11.58
CA ARG A 88 -1.18 8.12 -12.60
C ARG A 88 -2.22 7.15 -13.14
N GLU A 89 -1.86 5.88 -13.35
CA GLU A 89 -2.79 4.81 -13.75
C GLU A 89 -3.91 4.64 -12.73
N LEU A 90 -3.58 4.74 -11.44
CA LEU A 90 -4.54 4.70 -10.34
C LEU A 90 -5.30 6.03 -10.16
N GLY A 91 -4.91 7.10 -10.86
CA GLY A 91 -5.52 8.43 -10.76
C GLY A 91 -4.95 9.31 -9.64
N VAL A 92 -3.87 8.88 -8.97
CA VAL A 92 -3.20 9.64 -7.91
C VAL A 92 -2.22 10.65 -8.51
N ARG A 93 -2.23 11.87 -7.98
CA ARG A 93 -1.36 12.97 -8.44
C ARG A 93 -0.32 13.40 -7.39
N ASN A 94 -0.63 13.19 -6.12
CA ASN A 94 0.16 13.68 -5.00
C ASN A 94 0.95 12.53 -4.37
N PHE A 95 2.28 12.63 -4.44
CA PHE A 95 3.16 11.70 -3.72
C PHE A 95 4.45 12.41 -3.30
N LYS A 96 5.13 11.86 -2.32
CA LYS A 96 6.44 12.29 -1.85
C LYS A 96 7.30 11.08 -1.52
N ALA A 97 8.59 11.14 -1.85
CA ALA A 97 9.59 10.18 -1.40
C ALA A 97 10.54 10.88 -0.43
N LEU A 98 10.76 10.30 0.75
CA LEU A 98 11.71 10.81 1.73
C LEU A 98 13.16 10.47 1.35
N GLY A 99 13.36 9.46 0.50
CA GLY A 99 14.66 9.07 -0.02
C GLY A 99 15.58 8.45 1.04
N LEU A 100 15.01 7.83 2.08
CA LEU A 100 15.78 7.04 3.05
C LEU A 100 16.30 5.78 2.36
N ARG A 101 17.33 5.16 2.94
CA ARG A 101 17.97 4.00 2.33
C ARG A 101 17.11 2.75 2.44
N ASP A 102 16.99 2.03 1.33
CA ASP A 102 16.27 0.77 1.22
C ASP A 102 16.85 -0.33 2.11
N ASN A 103 15.98 -1.06 2.81
CA ASN A 103 16.29 -2.10 3.79
C ASN A 103 17.25 -1.65 4.92
N GLN A 104 17.20 -0.36 5.26
CA GLN A 104 18.03 0.26 6.29
C GLN A 104 17.24 1.23 7.19
N LEU A 105 15.91 1.17 7.21
CA LEU A 105 15.12 2.02 8.11
C LEU A 105 15.42 1.73 9.59
N ASP A 106 15.91 0.53 9.93
CA ASP A 106 16.36 0.13 11.27
C ASP A 106 17.61 0.86 11.75
N THR A 107 18.32 1.55 10.85
CA THR A 107 19.47 2.39 11.21
C THR A 107 19.07 3.79 11.69
N TYR A 108 17.81 4.17 11.52
CA TYR A 108 17.29 5.47 11.97
C TYR A 108 16.52 5.32 13.28
N PRO A 109 16.63 6.28 14.21
CA PRO A 109 15.77 6.30 15.39
C PRO A 109 14.29 6.34 15.01
N VAL A 110 13.48 5.43 15.53
CA VAL A 110 12.04 5.35 15.24
C VAL A 110 11.32 6.70 15.48
N LEU A 111 11.76 7.46 16.51
CA LEU A 111 11.19 8.78 16.79
C LEU A 111 11.44 9.78 15.66
N GLU A 112 12.60 9.74 15.02
CA GLU A 112 12.91 10.62 13.88
C GLU A 112 12.04 10.28 12.69
N LEU A 113 11.91 9.00 12.37
CA LEU A 113 11.01 8.53 11.31
C LEU A 113 9.55 8.91 11.61
N ALA A 114 9.10 8.73 12.86
CA ALA A 114 7.75 9.09 13.26
C ALA A 114 7.47 10.58 13.10
N LYS A 115 8.43 11.46 13.41
CA LYS A 115 8.29 12.91 13.21
C LYS A 115 8.17 13.30 11.74
N LEU A 116 8.85 12.58 10.83
CA LEU A 116 8.68 12.81 9.40
C LEU A 116 7.25 12.49 8.95
N VAL A 117 6.69 11.38 9.43
CA VAL A 117 5.29 11.01 9.14
C VAL A 117 4.30 11.95 9.84
N GLU A 118 4.55 12.33 11.11
CA GLU A 118 3.72 13.33 11.84
C GLU A 118 3.64 14.65 11.07
N PHE A 119 4.74 15.11 10.49
CA PHE A 119 4.76 16.31 9.67
C PHE A 119 3.83 16.18 8.46
N GLU A 120 3.91 15.08 7.69
CA GLU A 120 3.05 14.86 6.52
C GLU A 120 1.58 14.69 6.93
N VAL A 121 1.31 14.04 8.06
CA VAL A 121 -0.05 13.94 8.64
C VAL A 121 -0.59 15.33 8.99
N SER A 122 0.24 16.22 9.56
CA SER A 122 -0.20 17.58 9.91
C SER A 122 -0.50 18.44 8.69
N GLU A 123 0.33 18.35 7.63
CA GLU A 123 0.18 19.11 6.39
C GLU A 123 -1.00 18.62 5.55
N PHE A 124 -1.12 17.31 5.39
CA PHE A 124 -2.16 16.71 4.56
C PHE A 124 -3.48 16.56 5.30
N ALA A 125 -3.48 16.45 6.62
CA ALA A 125 -4.65 16.22 7.49
C ALA A 125 -5.53 15.04 7.00
N PRO A 126 -4.98 13.81 6.85
CA PRO A 126 -5.75 12.67 6.36
C PRO A 126 -6.79 12.23 7.38
N SER A 127 -7.94 11.78 6.90
CA SER A 127 -8.95 11.11 7.72
C SER A 127 -8.58 9.64 7.97
N PHE A 128 -7.92 8.99 7.00
CA PHE A 128 -7.55 7.57 7.10
C PHE A 128 -6.14 7.33 6.61
N VAL A 129 -5.46 6.33 7.19
CA VAL A 129 -4.10 5.97 6.83
C VAL A 129 -3.99 4.48 6.54
N PHE A 130 -3.41 4.13 5.39
CA PHE A 130 -2.98 2.77 5.09
C PHE A 130 -1.46 2.65 5.20
N THR A 131 -1.00 1.51 5.71
CA THR A 131 0.43 1.19 5.81
C THR A 131 0.64 -0.32 5.81
N HIS A 132 1.89 -0.77 5.97
CA HIS A 132 2.25 -2.17 6.03
C HIS A 132 1.73 -2.89 7.26
N SER A 133 1.57 -4.21 7.17
CA SER A 133 1.33 -5.06 8.33
C SER A 133 2.58 -5.19 9.20
N ARG A 134 2.39 -5.23 10.51
CA ARG A 134 3.47 -5.59 11.47
C ARG A 134 3.97 -7.04 11.29
N SER A 135 3.13 -7.86 10.67
CA SER A 135 3.39 -9.29 10.40
C SER A 135 4.20 -9.52 9.13
N ASP A 136 4.90 -8.51 8.64
CA ASP A 136 5.70 -8.60 7.43
C ASP A 136 7.12 -9.10 7.72
N LEU A 137 7.72 -9.86 6.78
CA LEU A 137 9.09 -10.34 6.90
C LEU A 137 10.11 -9.21 6.69
N ASN A 138 9.81 -8.24 5.81
CA ASN A 138 10.70 -7.12 5.52
C ASN A 138 10.80 -6.17 6.71
N VAL A 139 12.02 -5.79 7.08
CA VAL A 139 12.29 -4.92 8.24
C VAL A 139 11.71 -3.52 8.04
N ASP A 140 11.82 -2.95 6.83
CA ASP A 140 11.31 -1.62 6.52
C ASP A 140 9.78 -1.57 6.60
N HIS A 141 9.10 -2.64 6.17
CA HIS A 141 7.65 -2.76 6.29
C HIS A 141 7.18 -2.75 7.75
N ARG A 142 7.87 -3.52 8.62
CA ARG A 142 7.56 -3.52 10.06
C ARG A 142 7.82 -2.16 10.71
N LEU A 143 8.90 -1.49 10.29
CA LEU A 143 9.21 -0.14 10.79
C LEU A 143 8.24 0.90 10.27
N ALA A 144 7.82 0.84 9.01
CA ALA A 144 6.76 1.69 8.47
C ALA A 144 5.47 1.55 9.29
N ASN A 145 5.07 0.32 9.65
CA ASN A 145 3.95 0.08 10.54
C ASN A 145 4.14 0.76 11.91
N GLN A 146 5.28 0.51 12.56
CA GLN A 146 5.58 1.08 13.90
C GLN A 146 5.60 2.60 13.88
N VAL A 147 6.18 3.19 12.86
CA VAL A 147 6.31 4.64 12.65
C VAL A 147 4.92 5.26 12.45
N VAL A 148 4.09 4.68 11.58
CA VAL A 148 2.73 5.17 11.34
C VAL A 148 1.87 5.07 12.60
N LEU A 149 1.92 3.97 13.33
CA LEU A 149 1.18 3.83 14.59
C LEU A 149 1.63 4.85 15.64
N THR A 150 2.91 5.19 15.65
CA THR A 150 3.45 6.22 16.52
C THR A 150 2.97 7.61 16.10
N ALA A 151 2.99 7.92 14.81
CA ALA A 151 2.58 9.21 14.27
C ALA A 151 1.05 9.43 14.35
N CYS A 152 0.27 8.37 14.10
CA CYS A 152 -1.19 8.42 14.01
C CYS A 152 -1.89 7.99 15.31
N ARG A 153 -1.22 8.11 16.47
CA ARG A 153 -1.86 7.82 17.77
C ARG A 153 -3.21 8.53 17.92
N PRO A 154 -4.25 7.85 18.46
CA PRO A 154 -5.56 8.46 18.66
C PRO A 154 -5.52 9.53 19.76
N GLN A 155 -5.03 10.72 19.42
CA GLN A 155 -4.98 11.87 20.33
C GLN A 155 -6.19 12.80 20.12
N PRO A 156 -6.59 13.59 21.13
CA PRO A 156 -7.54 14.67 20.93
C PRO A 156 -7.08 15.64 19.84
N GLY A 157 -7.97 15.97 18.89
CA GLY A 157 -7.67 16.86 17.78
C GLY A 157 -6.94 16.21 16.59
N SER A 158 -6.56 14.93 16.66
CA SER A 158 -6.00 14.20 15.52
C SER A 158 -7.04 14.10 14.39
N PRO A 159 -6.70 14.47 13.14
CA PRO A 159 -7.58 14.32 11.99
C PRO A 159 -7.82 12.85 11.64
N VAL A 160 -6.89 11.96 12.00
CA VAL A 160 -6.94 10.54 11.64
C VAL A 160 -8.03 9.83 12.45
N ILE A 161 -9.02 9.30 11.73
CA ILE A 161 -10.13 8.53 12.31
C ILE A 161 -9.87 7.03 12.24
N GLY A 162 -9.00 6.56 11.35
CA GLY A 162 -8.71 5.13 11.22
C GLY A 162 -7.35 4.83 10.59
N VAL A 163 -6.83 3.65 10.92
CA VAL A 163 -5.59 3.09 10.37
C VAL A 163 -5.83 1.63 10.02
N ALA A 164 -5.44 1.24 8.80
CA ALA A 164 -5.46 -0.15 8.36
C ALA A 164 -4.11 -0.54 7.72
N CYS A 165 -3.80 -1.82 7.78
CA CYS A 165 -2.56 -2.37 7.26
C CYS A 165 -2.85 -3.30 6.08
N PHE A 166 -2.08 -3.16 5.00
CA PHE A 166 -2.14 -4.02 3.83
C PHE A 166 -1.08 -5.12 3.89
N GLU A 167 -1.30 -6.17 3.09
CA GLU A 167 -0.32 -7.23 2.85
C GLU A 167 0.45 -6.99 1.54
N VAL A 168 1.72 -7.36 1.54
CA VAL A 168 2.57 -7.43 0.34
C VAL A 168 2.99 -8.88 0.15
N LEU A 169 2.43 -9.59 -0.85
CA LEU A 169 2.58 -11.04 -1.01
C LEU A 169 4.03 -11.51 -0.97
N SER A 170 4.96 -10.73 -1.54
CA SER A 170 6.38 -11.05 -1.62
C SER A 170 7.15 -10.92 -0.30
N SER A 171 6.50 -10.52 0.77
CA SER A 171 7.13 -10.37 2.08
C SER A 171 6.17 -10.75 3.22
N THR A 172 4.97 -10.23 3.27
CA THR A 172 3.94 -10.64 4.25
C THR A 172 3.61 -12.12 4.12
N GLY A 173 3.49 -12.63 2.87
CA GLY A 173 3.22 -14.04 2.58
C GLY A 173 4.36 -14.99 2.99
N TRP A 174 5.56 -14.48 3.22
CA TRP A 174 6.72 -15.25 3.66
C TRP A 174 6.93 -15.22 5.17
N GLN A 175 6.02 -14.66 5.92
CA GLN A 175 6.03 -14.75 7.37
C GLN A 175 5.52 -16.15 7.80
N PHE A 176 6.46 -17.01 8.18
CA PHE A 176 6.15 -18.40 8.56
C PHE A 176 5.89 -18.58 10.07
N ASP A 177 6.10 -17.53 10.87
CA ASP A 177 5.72 -17.58 12.29
C ASP A 177 4.19 -17.57 12.43
N ALA A 178 3.66 -18.70 12.93
CA ALA A 178 2.21 -18.91 13.06
C ALA A 178 1.54 -17.88 14.00
N MET A 179 2.28 -17.31 14.95
CA MET A 179 1.78 -16.32 15.91
C MET A 179 1.74 -14.89 15.34
N ASN A 180 2.45 -14.65 14.22
CA ASN A 180 2.59 -13.34 13.59
C ASN A 180 2.12 -13.35 12.14
N ARG A 181 1.06 -14.06 11.82
CA ARG A 181 0.49 -14.06 10.47
C ARG A 181 -0.41 -12.86 10.25
N PHE A 182 -0.45 -12.40 9.02
CA PHE A 182 -1.45 -11.44 8.56
C PHE A 182 -2.87 -11.99 8.77
N SER A 183 -3.68 -11.24 9.49
CA SER A 183 -5.04 -11.65 9.89
C SER A 183 -6.05 -10.56 9.53
N PRO A 184 -6.47 -10.50 8.26
CA PRO A 184 -7.33 -9.43 7.79
C PRO A 184 -8.73 -9.50 8.39
N ASN A 185 -9.31 -8.32 8.66
CA ASN A 185 -10.64 -8.13 9.21
C ASN A 185 -11.45 -7.03 8.49
N LEU A 186 -10.84 -6.40 7.49
CA LEU A 186 -11.45 -5.44 6.59
C LEU A 186 -11.12 -5.85 5.15
N PHE A 187 -12.13 -5.84 4.28
CA PHE A 187 -11.98 -6.23 2.89
C PHE A 187 -12.67 -5.20 1.99
N VAL A 188 -12.05 -4.91 0.86
CA VAL A 188 -12.60 -4.01 -0.17
C VAL A 188 -12.77 -4.81 -1.46
N ASP A 189 -14.00 -4.87 -1.97
CA ASP A 189 -14.28 -5.46 -3.29
C ASP A 189 -13.65 -4.60 -4.38
N ILE A 190 -12.62 -5.14 -5.04
CA ILE A 190 -11.87 -4.48 -6.10
C ILE A 190 -12.15 -5.07 -7.49
N ALA A 191 -13.25 -5.81 -7.67
CA ALA A 191 -13.56 -6.45 -8.96
C ALA A 191 -13.53 -5.47 -10.13
N GLN A 192 -13.92 -4.21 -9.92
CA GLN A 192 -13.96 -3.17 -10.95
C GLN A 192 -12.60 -2.47 -11.18
N SER A 193 -11.69 -2.51 -10.19
CA SER A 193 -10.38 -1.84 -10.23
C SER A 193 -9.18 -2.79 -10.28
N LEU A 194 -9.43 -4.12 -10.33
CA LEU A 194 -8.37 -5.12 -10.40
C LEU A 194 -7.45 -4.92 -11.62
N GLU A 195 -8.04 -4.63 -12.79
CA GLU A 195 -7.24 -4.39 -14.01
C GLU A 195 -6.38 -3.14 -13.88
N SER A 196 -6.90 -2.06 -13.26
CA SER A 196 -6.11 -0.86 -12.99
C SER A 196 -4.94 -1.14 -12.03
N LYS A 197 -5.16 -1.96 -10.98
CA LYS A 197 -4.09 -2.41 -10.08
C LYS A 197 -3.00 -3.18 -10.84
N ILE A 198 -3.39 -4.13 -11.68
CA ILE A 198 -2.46 -4.93 -12.50
C ILE A 198 -1.70 -4.04 -13.49
N SER A 199 -2.41 -3.12 -14.16
CA SER A 199 -1.82 -2.17 -15.12
C SER A 199 -0.81 -1.25 -14.42
N ALA A 200 -1.12 -0.76 -13.23
CA ALA A 200 -0.21 0.04 -12.41
C ALA A 200 1.04 -0.74 -12.02
N PHE A 201 0.89 -2.00 -11.61
CA PHE A 201 2.04 -2.84 -11.26
C PHE A 201 2.97 -3.08 -12.45
N ARG A 202 2.45 -3.17 -13.67
CA ARG A 202 3.27 -3.38 -14.88
C ARG A 202 4.25 -2.25 -15.20
N TYR A 203 4.12 -1.07 -14.59
CA TYR A 203 5.14 -0.02 -14.72
C TYR A 203 6.45 -0.36 -14.01
N PHE A 204 6.40 -1.13 -12.93
CA PHE A 204 7.58 -1.57 -12.16
C PHE A 204 8.26 -2.78 -12.81
N LYS A 205 8.77 -2.61 -14.04
CA LYS A 205 9.31 -3.70 -14.87
C LYS A 205 10.42 -4.49 -14.19
N ASP A 206 11.27 -3.81 -13.43
CA ASP A 206 12.41 -4.43 -12.73
C ASP A 206 11.98 -5.21 -11.48
N GLU A 207 10.72 -5.06 -11.03
CA GLU A 207 10.15 -5.80 -9.90
C GLU A 207 9.34 -7.02 -10.32
N ILE A 208 8.80 -7.00 -11.53
CA ILE A 208 7.98 -8.11 -12.04
C ILE A 208 8.88 -9.33 -12.27
N ARG A 209 8.39 -10.47 -11.85
CA ARG A 209 9.02 -11.78 -12.08
C ARG A 209 8.01 -12.72 -12.73
N GLU A 210 8.50 -13.81 -13.31
CA GLU A 210 7.64 -14.85 -13.84
C GLU A 210 7.06 -15.71 -12.71
N PHE A 211 5.85 -16.21 -12.91
CA PHE A 211 5.25 -17.20 -12.00
C PHE A 211 6.15 -18.46 -11.94
N PRO A 212 6.37 -19.06 -10.77
CA PRO A 212 5.61 -18.94 -9.51
C PRO A 212 6.12 -17.88 -8.52
N HIS A 213 6.91 -16.92 -8.94
CA HIS A 213 7.37 -15.88 -8.02
C HIS A 213 6.19 -15.03 -7.50
N SER A 214 6.21 -14.66 -6.23
CA SER A 214 5.15 -13.87 -5.57
C SER A 214 4.98 -12.44 -6.14
N ARG A 215 5.99 -11.92 -6.85
CA ARG A 215 5.92 -10.66 -7.62
C ARG A 215 5.56 -10.89 -9.09
N SER A 216 4.89 -11.97 -9.43
CA SER A 216 4.29 -12.15 -10.76
C SER A 216 2.91 -11.51 -10.82
N VAL A 217 2.50 -11.12 -12.01
CA VAL A 217 1.12 -10.64 -12.26
C VAL A 217 0.10 -11.72 -11.88
N ASP A 218 0.39 -12.98 -12.22
CA ASP A 218 -0.48 -14.13 -11.89
C ASP A 218 -0.64 -14.32 -10.37
N ALA A 219 0.42 -14.13 -9.60
CA ALA A 219 0.36 -14.25 -8.14
C ALA A 219 -0.46 -13.11 -7.53
N LEU A 220 -0.29 -11.88 -8.01
CA LEU A 220 -1.05 -10.71 -7.57
C LEU A 220 -2.55 -10.89 -7.87
N GLU A 221 -2.89 -11.35 -9.06
CA GLU A 221 -4.27 -11.63 -9.46
C GLU A 221 -4.87 -12.79 -8.64
N SER A 222 -4.08 -13.84 -8.40
CA SER A 222 -4.50 -14.99 -7.60
C SER A 222 -4.79 -14.61 -6.16
N LEU A 223 -3.97 -13.74 -5.54
CA LEU A 223 -4.22 -13.22 -4.20
C LEU A 223 -5.53 -12.44 -4.14
N ALA A 224 -5.76 -11.52 -5.09
CA ALA A 224 -6.99 -10.74 -5.14
C ALA A 224 -8.23 -11.63 -5.29
N LYS A 225 -8.16 -12.68 -6.11
CA LYS A 225 -9.24 -13.66 -6.28
C LYS A 225 -9.45 -14.51 -5.02
N LEU A 226 -8.37 -14.91 -4.34
CA LEU A 226 -8.46 -15.64 -3.06
C LEU A 226 -9.20 -14.79 -2.02
N ARG A 227 -8.80 -13.52 -1.85
CA ARG A 227 -9.46 -12.59 -0.93
C ARG A 227 -10.91 -12.30 -1.33
N GLY A 228 -11.19 -12.26 -2.63
CA GLY A 228 -12.56 -12.18 -3.15
C GLY A 228 -13.40 -13.41 -2.80
N ALA A 229 -12.84 -14.61 -2.93
CA ALA A 229 -13.52 -15.84 -2.60
C ALA A 229 -13.90 -15.96 -1.10
N GLU A 230 -13.08 -15.39 -0.21
CA GLU A 230 -13.37 -15.31 1.23
C GLU A 230 -14.65 -14.48 1.54
N LEU A 231 -15.03 -13.54 0.64
CA LEU A 231 -16.21 -12.69 0.78
C LEU A 231 -17.35 -13.01 -0.20
N GLY A 232 -17.16 -13.94 -1.13
CA GLY A 232 -18.14 -14.20 -2.18
C GLY A 232 -18.20 -13.12 -3.27
N VAL A 233 -17.11 -12.39 -3.51
CA VAL A 233 -16.94 -11.40 -4.60
C VAL A 233 -15.84 -11.89 -5.56
N PHE A 234 -15.73 -11.26 -6.74
CA PHE A 234 -14.80 -11.70 -7.78
C PHE A 234 -13.33 -11.48 -7.37
N ALA A 235 -13.03 -10.34 -6.76
CA ALA A 235 -11.68 -9.99 -6.28
C ALA A 235 -11.80 -8.98 -5.13
N ALA A 236 -10.91 -9.11 -4.14
CA ALA A 236 -10.85 -8.16 -3.03
C ALA A 236 -9.39 -7.86 -2.64
N GLU A 237 -9.19 -6.73 -1.98
CA GLU A 237 -8.03 -6.45 -1.16
C GLU A 237 -8.40 -6.60 0.31
N ALA A 238 -7.46 -7.12 1.10
CA ALA A 238 -7.67 -7.43 2.50
C ALA A 238 -6.74 -6.61 3.38
N PHE A 239 -7.26 -6.17 4.52
CA PHE A 239 -6.57 -5.28 5.45
C PHE A 239 -6.76 -5.71 6.90
N GLU A 240 -5.76 -5.44 7.73
CA GLU A 240 -5.89 -5.44 9.18
C GLU A 240 -6.31 -4.04 9.62
N LEU A 241 -7.60 -3.82 9.91
CA LEU A 241 -8.09 -2.59 10.51
C LEU A 241 -7.65 -2.56 11.98
N LEU A 242 -6.82 -1.59 12.33
CA LEU A 242 -6.25 -1.48 13.68
C LEU A 242 -7.15 -0.69 14.61
N TYR A 243 -7.72 0.41 14.13
CA TYR A 243 -8.78 1.15 14.79
C TYR A 243 -9.59 1.99 13.80
N LEU A 244 -10.80 2.30 14.18
CA LEU A 244 -11.69 3.24 13.50
C LEU A 244 -12.52 3.97 14.55
N LYS A 245 -12.46 5.32 14.54
CA LYS A 245 -13.34 6.19 15.33
C LYS A 245 -14.61 6.44 14.53
N ALA A 246 -15.75 6.00 15.05
CA ALA A 246 -17.06 6.22 14.47
C ALA A 246 -17.78 7.41 15.14
#